data_a428bf6115f21ba87d01db539439c7a1
#
_entry.id   a428bf6115f21ba87d01db539439c7a1
#
_cell.length_a   1.000
_cell.length_b   1.000
_cell.length_c   1.000
_cell.angle_alpha   90.00
_cell.angle_beta   90.00
_cell.angle_gamma   90.00
#
_symmetry.space_group_name_H-M   'P 1'
#
loop_
_entity.id
_entity.type
_entity.pdbx_description
1 polymer ?
#
loop_
_entity_poly.entity_id
_entity_poly.type
_entity_poly.pdbx_seq_one_letter_code
_entity_poly.pdbx_strand_id
1 'polypeptide(L)'
;MKPFVLTCMLLVSSIAGAQSAESNDTKPSAPTAPTVVTPGKAGSPPSDAIVLFDGTQMDAWQSQDGPAKWSLLESEGAMEVKKGTGSLRTKSSFGDVQLHIEWASPSVVEGSGQGRGNSGVYLQGRYEIQVLDSFNNETYFNGQAGSFYGHAAPLVNASRPPGQWQSYDIIFISPKPQADGSVKPGSFTVLHNGVLIQHQTPIHGGATTAAEFKGVTPKGPLVLQDHGNPVRYRNIWIRELN
;
A
#
# COMPACT_ATOMS: atom_id res chain seq x y z
N MET A 1 -19.03 -83.31 50.01
CA MET A 1 -18.18 -83.33 48.83
C MET A 1 -18.83 -82.40 47.82
N LYS A 2 -18.28 -81.24 47.62
CA LYS A 2 -18.74 -80.23 46.64
C LYS A 2 -17.65 -80.09 45.55
N PRO A 3 -17.98 -80.09 44.25
CA PRO A 3 -17.03 -79.90 43.22
C PRO A 3 -16.67 -78.39 43.03
N PHE A 4 -15.37 -78.15 42.88
CA PHE A 4 -14.81 -76.87 42.48
C PHE A 4 -15.06 -76.63 40.96
N VAL A 5 -15.67 -75.51 40.60
CA VAL A 5 -15.77 -75.05 39.23
C VAL A 5 -14.63 -74.09 38.97
N LEU A 6 -13.73 -74.44 38.06
CA LEU A 6 -12.62 -73.63 37.60
C LEU A 6 -13.08 -72.74 36.47
N THR A 7 -13.22 -71.44 36.71
CA THR A 7 -13.57 -70.43 35.71
C THR A 7 -12.33 -69.96 34.98
N CYS A 8 -12.19 -70.30 33.70
CA CYS A 8 -11.11 -69.87 32.83
C CYS A 8 -11.40 -68.43 32.35
N MET A 9 -10.55 -67.51 32.76
CA MET A 9 -10.61 -66.09 32.36
C MET A 9 -9.76 -65.89 31.10
N LEU A 10 -10.45 -65.65 29.96
CA LEU A 10 -9.80 -65.26 28.69
C LEU A 10 -9.34 -63.81 28.76
N LEU A 11 -8.04 -63.58 28.75
CA LEU A 11 -7.48 -62.24 28.53
C LEU A 11 -7.56 -61.89 27.03
N VAL A 12 -8.38 -60.91 26.70
CA VAL A 12 -8.36 -60.29 25.35
C VAL A 12 -7.32 -59.20 25.36
N SER A 13 -6.19 -59.43 24.70
CA SER A 13 -5.14 -58.39 24.48
C SER A 13 -5.59 -57.47 23.35
N SER A 14 -5.99 -56.23 23.69
CA SER A 14 -6.24 -55.18 22.71
C SER A 14 -4.90 -54.62 22.23
N ILE A 15 -4.56 -54.92 20.95
CA ILE A 15 -3.42 -54.28 20.25
C ILE A 15 -3.85 -52.85 19.88
N ALA A 16 -3.34 -51.85 20.61
CA ALA A 16 -3.47 -50.45 20.24
C ALA A 16 -2.53 -50.22 19.02
N GLY A 17 -3.12 -50.05 17.83
CA GLY A 17 -2.42 -49.58 16.66
C GLY A 17 -1.94 -48.16 16.86
N ALA A 18 -0.64 -47.97 16.98
CA ALA A 18 -0.03 -46.65 16.93
C ALA A 18 -0.15 -46.14 15.47
N GLN A 19 -1.06 -45.20 15.22
CA GLN A 19 -1.05 -44.37 14.01
C GLN A 19 0.17 -43.46 14.09
N SER A 20 1.17 -43.74 13.27
CA SER A 20 2.27 -42.80 13.01
C SER A 20 1.68 -41.56 12.33
N ALA A 21 1.68 -40.43 13.04
CA ALA A 21 1.45 -39.13 12.43
C ALA A 21 2.59 -38.87 11.44
N GLU A 22 2.30 -38.95 10.15
CA GLU A 22 3.20 -38.45 9.10
C GLU A 22 3.38 -36.95 9.34
N SER A 23 4.53 -36.56 9.84
CA SER A 23 4.96 -35.16 9.84
C SER A 23 5.13 -34.75 8.37
N ASN A 24 4.21 -33.90 7.86
CA ASN A 24 4.38 -33.19 6.61
C ASN A 24 5.52 -32.17 6.79
N ASP A 25 6.74 -32.66 6.92
CA ASP A 25 7.96 -31.87 6.89
C ASP A 25 8.21 -31.53 5.40
N THR A 26 7.52 -30.50 4.90
CA THR A 26 7.80 -29.96 3.57
C THR A 26 9.18 -29.33 3.62
N LYS A 27 10.19 -30.12 3.19
CA LYS A 27 11.55 -29.63 2.99
C LYS A 27 11.48 -28.33 2.19
N PRO A 28 12.09 -27.22 2.67
CA PRO A 28 12.11 -25.96 1.95
C PRO A 28 12.60 -26.21 0.52
N SER A 29 11.89 -25.67 -0.46
CA SER A 29 12.33 -25.74 -1.85
C SER A 29 13.74 -25.15 -1.96
N ALA A 30 14.58 -25.72 -2.81
CA ALA A 30 15.92 -25.17 -3.05
C ALA A 30 15.79 -23.70 -3.48
N PRO A 31 16.67 -22.78 -2.97
CA PRO A 31 16.62 -21.39 -3.36
C PRO A 31 16.80 -21.26 -4.88
N THR A 32 15.92 -20.48 -5.51
CA THR A 32 16.05 -20.10 -6.93
C THR A 32 16.98 -18.91 -7.06
N ALA A 33 17.71 -18.83 -8.18
CA ALA A 33 18.55 -17.67 -8.46
C ALA A 33 17.66 -16.40 -8.53
N PRO A 34 18.08 -15.26 -7.93
CA PRO A 34 17.32 -14.03 -8.02
C PRO A 34 17.27 -13.52 -9.47
N THR A 35 16.13 -12.94 -9.85
CA THR A 35 16.00 -12.25 -11.15
C THR A 35 16.93 -11.04 -11.18
N VAL A 36 17.69 -10.90 -12.27
CA VAL A 36 18.56 -9.75 -12.47
C VAL A 36 17.73 -8.56 -12.93
N VAL A 37 17.79 -7.47 -12.19
CA VAL A 37 17.09 -6.21 -12.46
C VAL A 37 18.10 -5.08 -12.57
N THR A 38 17.98 -4.24 -13.59
CA THR A 38 18.77 -3.01 -13.69
C THR A 38 18.12 -1.94 -12.81
N PRO A 39 18.84 -1.39 -11.80
CA PRO A 39 18.20 -0.52 -10.80
C PRO A 39 17.86 0.89 -11.32
N GLY A 40 18.34 1.29 -12.49
CA GLY A 40 18.19 2.67 -12.97
C GLY A 40 19.05 3.67 -12.18
N LYS A 41 18.89 4.97 -12.47
CA LYS A 41 19.42 6.07 -11.66
C LYS A 41 18.52 6.33 -10.45
N ALA A 42 19.01 7.06 -9.44
CA ALA A 42 18.20 7.43 -8.28
C ALA A 42 16.86 8.06 -8.70
N GLY A 43 15.77 7.50 -8.21
CA GLY A 43 14.38 7.89 -8.54
C GLY A 43 13.86 7.40 -9.88
N SER A 44 14.71 6.89 -10.78
CA SER A 44 14.23 6.31 -12.05
C SER A 44 13.67 4.91 -11.86
N PRO A 45 12.71 4.48 -12.72
CA PRO A 45 12.14 3.15 -12.64
C PRO A 45 13.21 2.08 -12.91
N PRO A 46 13.28 1.01 -12.11
CA PRO A 46 14.07 -0.18 -12.43
C PRO A 46 13.47 -0.92 -13.63
N SER A 47 14.25 -1.83 -14.24
CA SER A 47 13.88 -2.49 -15.50
C SER A 47 12.64 -3.39 -15.42
N ASP A 48 12.20 -3.77 -14.23
CA ASP A 48 11.00 -4.57 -13.96
C ASP A 48 9.82 -3.73 -13.42
N ALA A 49 9.93 -2.40 -13.43
CA ALA A 49 8.85 -1.52 -13.01
C ALA A 49 7.79 -1.33 -14.10
N ILE A 50 6.56 -1.18 -13.66
CA ILE A 50 5.44 -0.69 -14.46
C ILE A 50 5.41 0.82 -14.30
N VAL A 51 5.71 1.56 -15.37
CA VAL A 51 5.65 3.02 -15.37
C VAL A 51 4.19 3.45 -15.50
N LEU A 52 3.70 4.20 -14.50
CA LEU A 52 2.32 4.69 -14.46
C LEU A 52 2.21 6.13 -14.99
N PHE A 53 3.28 6.91 -14.85
CA PHE A 53 3.36 8.25 -15.42
C PHE A 53 4.84 8.68 -15.57
N ASP A 54 5.23 8.96 -16.80
CA ASP A 54 6.59 9.37 -17.18
C ASP A 54 6.72 10.86 -17.50
N GLY A 55 5.61 11.61 -17.37
CA GLY A 55 5.56 13.04 -17.68
C GLY A 55 4.97 13.37 -19.05
N THR A 56 4.63 12.39 -19.89
CA THR A 56 4.19 12.62 -21.26
C THR A 56 2.71 12.40 -21.48
N GLN A 57 2.12 11.39 -20.83
CA GLN A 57 0.70 11.03 -21.05
C GLN A 57 0.09 10.32 -19.83
N MET A 58 -1.22 10.44 -19.69
CA MET A 58 -1.97 9.85 -18.56
C MET A 58 -2.71 8.56 -18.94
N ASP A 59 -2.20 7.78 -19.89
CA ASP A 59 -2.88 6.61 -20.45
C ASP A 59 -3.12 5.49 -19.44
N ALA A 60 -2.28 5.39 -18.40
CA ALA A 60 -2.48 4.44 -17.30
C ALA A 60 -3.61 4.85 -16.35
N TRP A 61 -4.13 6.08 -16.46
CA TRP A 61 -5.06 6.70 -15.53
C TRP A 61 -6.45 6.93 -16.15
N GLN A 62 -7.44 7.00 -15.28
CA GLN A 62 -8.81 7.37 -15.63
C GLN A 62 -9.48 8.13 -14.47
N SER A 63 -10.43 8.99 -14.79
CA SER A 63 -11.41 9.54 -13.86
C SER A 63 -12.52 8.52 -13.59
N GLN A 64 -13.41 8.81 -12.64
CA GLN A 64 -14.55 7.91 -12.35
C GLN A 64 -15.38 7.63 -13.61
N ASP A 65 -15.62 8.66 -14.44
CA ASP A 65 -16.52 8.63 -15.57
C ASP A 65 -15.80 8.80 -16.92
N GLY A 66 -14.64 8.20 -17.10
CA GLY A 66 -13.93 8.22 -18.37
C GLY A 66 -12.45 8.62 -18.29
N PRO A 67 -11.90 9.24 -19.33
CA PRO A 67 -10.48 9.58 -19.39
C PRO A 67 -10.05 10.48 -18.24
N ALA A 68 -8.74 10.46 -17.91
CA ALA A 68 -8.14 11.37 -16.95
C ALA A 68 -8.40 12.83 -17.33
N LYS A 69 -8.83 13.64 -16.34
CA LYS A 69 -9.25 15.05 -16.58
C LYS A 69 -8.31 16.06 -15.94
N TRP A 70 -7.24 15.62 -15.27
CA TRP A 70 -6.23 16.51 -14.69
C TRP A 70 -5.41 17.22 -15.75
N SER A 71 -4.74 18.31 -15.39
CA SER A 71 -3.91 19.05 -16.33
C SER A 71 -2.56 18.34 -16.54
N LEU A 72 -2.13 18.20 -17.80
CA LEU A 72 -0.78 17.76 -18.14
C LEU A 72 0.10 19.01 -18.27
N LEU A 73 1.16 19.11 -17.46
CA LEU A 73 2.15 20.17 -17.46
C LEU A 73 3.41 19.67 -18.18
N GLU A 74 3.40 19.69 -19.51
CA GLU A 74 4.45 19.10 -20.36
C GLU A 74 5.85 19.64 -20.03
N SER A 75 5.98 20.98 -19.78
CA SER A 75 7.26 21.61 -19.46
C SER A 75 7.86 21.14 -18.12
N GLU A 76 7.05 20.59 -17.22
CA GLU A 76 7.50 20.08 -15.92
C GLU A 76 7.54 18.54 -15.88
N GLY A 77 7.03 17.88 -16.93
CA GLY A 77 6.82 16.44 -16.94
C GLY A 77 5.89 15.99 -15.81
N ALA A 78 4.82 16.75 -15.54
CA ALA A 78 3.95 16.56 -14.39
C ALA A 78 2.47 16.56 -14.78
N MET A 79 1.64 15.93 -13.97
CA MET A 79 0.20 16.11 -13.97
C MET A 79 -0.23 16.86 -12.71
N GLU A 80 -1.22 17.74 -12.83
CA GLU A 80 -1.72 18.59 -11.75
C GLU A 80 -3.20 18.35 -11.51
N VAL A 81 -3.56 18.29 -10.22
CA VAL A 81 -4.96 18.20 -9.79
C VAL A 81 -5.76 19.37 -10.37
N LYS A 82 -6.76 19.06 -11.17
CA LYS A 82 -7.74 20.01 -11.65
C LYS A 82 -8.98 19.94 -10.76
N LYS A 83 -9.10 20.94 -9.89
CA LYS A 83 -10.16 21.03 -8.88
C LYS A 83 -11.54 20.70 -9.42
N GLY A 84 -12.24 19.79 -8.77
CA GLY A 84 -13.63 19.42 -9.08
C GLY A 84 -13.79 18.47 -10.26
N THR A 85 -12.69 17.95 -10.83
CA THR A 85 -12.77 16.93 -11.88
C THR A 85 -12.75 15.50 -11.35
N GLY A 86 -12.58 15.37 -10.03
CA GLY A 86 -12.50 14.09 -9.32
C GLY A 86 -11.10 13.48 -9.31
N SER A 87 -10.94 12.50 -8.44
CA SER A 87 -9.71 11.74 -8.29
C SER A 87 -9.36 10.94 -9.54
N LEU A 88 -8.07 10.69 -9.74
CA LEU A 88 -7.60 9.77 -10.78
C LEU A 88 -7.31 8.40 -10.16
N ARG A 89 -7.64 7.34 -10.90
CA ARG A 89 -7.27 5.97 -10.55
C ARG A 89 -6.58 5.27 -11.70
N THR A 90 -5.69 4.35 -11.39
CA THR A 90 -5.08 3.50 -12.41
C THR A 90 -6.12 2.57 -13.02
N LYS A 91 -5.97 2.27 -14.32
CA LYS A 91 -6.78 1.26 -15.02
C LYS A 91 -6.46 -0.15 -14.53
N SER A 92 -5.19 -0.39 -14.14
CA SER A 92 -4.71 -1.64 -13.56
C SER A 92 -4.90 -1.66 -12.04
N SER A 93 -4.99 -2.88 -11.48
CA SER A 93 -5.09 -3.14 -10.04
C SER A 93 -3.88 -3.88 -9.54
N PHE A 94 -3.39 -3.52 -8.34
CA PHE A 94 -2.15 -4.00 -7.74
C PHE A 94 -2.40 -4.60 -6.36
N GLY A 95 -1.56 -5.58 -5.98
CA GLY A 95 -1.53 -6.20 -4.66
C GLY A 95 -0.41 -5.64 -3.80
N ASP A 96 0.52 -6.52 -3.40
CA ASP A 96 1.73 -6.14 -2.68
C ASP A 96 2.69 -5.43 -3.65
N VAL A 97 3.19 -4.24 -3.28
CA VAL A 97 3.95 -3.40 -4.21
C VAL A 97 5.05 -2.59 -3.55
N GLN A 98 6.06 -2.26 -4.34
CA GLN A 98 6.92 -1.09 -4.17
C GLN A 98 6.41 0.00 -5.11
N LEU A 99 6.07 1.17 -4.58
CA LEU A 99 5.64 2.35 -5.33
C LEU A 99 6.64 3.47 -5.12
N HIS A 100 7.05 4.13 -6.20
CA HIS A 100 7.72 5.44 -6.16
C HIS A 100 6.78 6.48 -6.76
N ILE A 101 6.69 7.63 -6.12
CA ILE A 101 5.88 8.77 -6.59
C ILE A 101 6.51 10.08 -6.13
N GLU A 102 6.68 11.01 -7.05
CA GLU A 102 7.06 12.39 -6.73
C GLU A 102 5.83 13.30 -6.76
N TRP A 103 5.76 14.21 -5.78
CA TRP A 103 4.67 15.17 -5.68
C TRP A 103 5.17 16.54 -5.21
N ALA A 104 4.42 17.58 -5.51
CA ALA A 104 4.69 18.93 -5.00
C ALA A 104 3.38 19.63 -4.62
N SER A 105 3.33 20.19 -3.41
CA SER A 105 2.27 21.12 -3.04
C SER A 105 2.39 22.42 -3.85
N PRO A 106 1.29 23.21 -3.99
CA PRO A 106 1.37 24.50 -4.66
C PRO A 106 2.44 25.42 -4.04
N SER A 107 3.18 26.17 -4.87
CA SER A 107 4.19 27.12 -4.41
C SER A 107 3.58 28.34 -3.72
N VAL A 108 2.38 28.72 -4.14
CA VAL A 108 1.56 29.73 -3.47
C VAL A 108 0.82 29.09 -2.31
N VAL A 109 1.12 29.53 -1.10
CA VAL A 109 0.50 29.00 0.12
C VAL A 109 -0.89 29.59 0.31
N GLU A 110 -1.90 28.74 0.25
CA GLU A 110 -3.28 29.09 0.53
C GLU A 110 -3.85 28.16 1.61
N GLY A 111 -4.59 28.73 2.57
CA GLY A 111 -5.19 27.98 3.66
C GLY A 111 -4.22 27.60 4.78
N SER A 112 -4.69 26.72 5.65
CA SER A 112 -3.95 26.19 6.81
C SER A 112 -4.44 24.79 7.18
N GLY A 113 -3.68 24.07 7.98
CA GLY A 113 -4.01 22.73 8.44
C GLY A 113 -4.31 21.81 7.25
N GLN A 114 -5.44 21.12 7.28
CA GLN A 114 -5.88 20.20 6.22
C GLN A 114 -6.37 20.91 4.94
N GLY A 115 -6.55 22.22 4.95
CA GLY A 115 -6.91 23.02 3.77
C GLY A 115 -5.72 23.47 2.93
N ARG A 116 -4.48 23.11 3.28
CA ARG A 116 -3.28 23.61 2.67
C ARG A 116 -2.55 22.57 1.84
N GLY A 117 -2.63 22.68 0.51
CA GLY A 117 -1.91 21.79 -0.42
C GLY A 117 -2.25 20.30 -0.21
N ASN A 118 -3.52 19.99 -0.03
CA ASN A 118 -4.01 18.66 0.34
C ASN A 118 -4.30 17.80 -0.89
N SER A 119 -3.93 16.54 -0.79
CA SER A 119 -4.26 15.43 -1.67
C SER A 119 -4.02 14.11 -0.92
N GLY A 120 -4.02 12.96 -1.63
CA GLY A 120 -3.76 11.65 -1.03
C GLY A 120 -3.32 10.62 -2.06
N VAL A 121 -2.47 9.69 -1.63
CA VAL A 121 -2.05 8.51 -2.39
C VAL A 121 -2.71 7.29 -1.77
N TYR A 122 -3.70 6.71 -2.44
CA TYR A 122 -4.48 5.60 -1.92
C TYR A 122 -4.05 4.29 -2.56
N LEU A 123 -3.40 3.42 -1.80
CA LEU A 123 -3.12 2.05 -2.20
C LEU A 123 -4.45 1.27 -2.23
N GLN A 124 -4.67 0.57 -3.34
CA GLN A 124 -5.93 -0.15 -3.63
C GLN A 124 -7.19 0.75 -3.57
N GLY A 125 -7.05 2.09 -3.66
CA GLY A 125 -8.14 3.03 -3.48
C GLY A 125 -8.77 3.00 -2.09
N ARG A 126 -8.07 2.48 -1.08
CA ARG A 126 -8.56 2.23 0.29
C ARG A 126 -7.69 2.82 1.38
N TYR A 127 -6.37 2.71 1.23
CA TYR A 127 -5.39 2.96 2.30
C TYR A 127 -4.55 4.16 1.93
N GLU A 128 -4.80 5.28 2.57
CA GLU A 128 -4.22 6.57 2.23
C GLU A 128 -2.90 6.82 2.93
N ILE A 129 -1.89 7.15 2.14
CA ILE A 129 -0.73 7.91 2.59
C ILE A 129 -0.98 9.37 2.23
N GLN A 130 -1.10 10.22 3.26
CA GLN A 130 -1.46 11.62 3.14
C GLN A 130 -0.45 12.43 2.33
N VAL A 131 -0.97 13.27 1.43
CA VAL A 131 -0.23 14.35 0.77
C VAL A 131 -0.75 15.67 1.32
N LEU A 132 0.14 16.47 1.90
CA LEU A 132 -0.19 17.76 2.52
C LEU A 132 1.04 18.69 2.48
N ASP A 133 0.84 19.97 2.33
CA ASP A 133 1.89 20.92 2.67
C ASP A 133 2.03 20.97 4.21
N SER A 134 2.93 20.15 4.73
CA SER A 134 3.23 20.06 6.16
C SER A 134 4.45 20.86 6.58
N PHE A 135 5.02 21.67 5.68
CA PHE A 135 6.13 22.56 6.02
C PHE A 135 5.64 23.78 6.80
N ASN A 136 6.01 23.88 8.09
CA ASN A 136 5.53 24.93 8.99
C ASN A 136 3.99 25.07 8.96
N ASN A 137 3.27 23.96 8.99
CA ASN A 137 1.82 23.91 8.96
C ASN A 137 1.30 22.98 10.07
N GLU A 138 0.64 23.56 11.05
CA GLU A 138 0.09 22.83 12.17
C GLU A 138 -1.23 22.14 11.79
N THR A 139 -1.34 20.87 12.12
CA THR A 139 -2.57 20.07 12.05
C THR A 139 -2.44 18.86 12.97
N TYR A 140 -3.48 18.05 13.07
CA TYR A 140 -3.40 16.81 13.86
C TYR A 140 -2.35 15.83 13.30
N PHE A 141 -1.64 15.12 14.18
CA PHE A 141 -0.42 14.38 13.81
C PHE A 141 -0.67 13.25 12.82
N ASN A 142 -1.80 12.53 12.91
CA ASN A 142 -2.19 11.47 11.98
C ASN A 142 -2.88 11.97 10.70
N GLY A 143 -2.80 13.28 10.42
CA GLY A 143 -3.18 13.94 9.17
C GLY A 143 -2.04 14.71 8.52
N GLN A 144 -0.81 14.62 9.05
CA GLN A 144 0.41 15.19 8.44
C GLN A 144 0.78 14.45 7.15
N ALA A 145 1.60 15.08 6.30
CA ALA A 145 2.16 14.42 5.11
C ALA A 145 2.85 13.10 5.49
N GLY A 146 2.53 12.02 4.77
CA GLY A 146 3.07 10.69 5.02
C GLY A 146 2.41 9.92 6.16
N SER A 147 1.37 10.46 6.81
CA SER A 147 0.56 9.67 7.75
C SER A 147 -0.18 8.55 7.01
N PHE A 148 -0.37 7.40 7.65
CA PHE A 148 -1.48 6.52 7.32
C PHE A 148 -2.74 7.21 7.87
N TYR A 149 -3.43 7.94 7.01
CA TYR A 149 -4.41 8.97 7.36
C TYR A 149 -5.44 8.51 8.38
N GLY A 150 -5.51 9.24 9.49
CA GLY A 150 -6.41 8.93 10.60
C GLY A 150 -5.98 7.74 11.47
N HIS A 151 -5.01 6.93 11.05
CA HIS A 151 -4.57 5.71 11.74
C HIS A 151 -3.22 5.85 12.43
N ALA A 152 -2.18 6.33 11.72
CA ALA A 152 -0.83 6.46 12.26
C ALA A 152 -0.16 7.74 11.80
N ALA A 153 0.40 8.49 12.73
CA ALA A 153 1.25 9.64 12.43
C ALA A 153 2.58 9.19 11.78
N PRO A 154 3.22 10.04 10.95
CA PRO A 154 4.58 9.79 10.53
C PRO A 154 5.55 9.88 11.72
N LEU A 155 6.63 9.09 11.69
CA LEU A 155 7.67 9.11 12.73
C LEU A 155 8.34 10.48 12.87
N VAL A 156 8.50 11.17 11.74
CA VAL A 156 9.06 12.53 11.64
C VAL A 156 8.41 13.28 10.48
N ASN A 157 8.42 14.61 10.52
CA ASN A 157 8.04 15.46 9.40
C ASN A 157 9.27 15.74 8.52
N ALA A 158 9.35 15.09 7.35
CA ALA A 158 10.43 15.23 6.38
C ALA A 158 10.05 16.15 5.18
N SER A 159 9.01 16.99 5.34
CA SER A 159 8.49 17.85 4.28
C SER A 159 9.48 18.95 3.88
N ARG A 160 9.62 19.17 2.58
CA ARG A 160 10.29 20.33 2.00
C ARG A 160 9.32 21.52 1.90
N PRO A 161 9.83 22.75 1.73
CA PRO A 161 8.99 23.92 1.48
C PRO A 161 8.00 23.74 0.32
N PRO A 162 6.84 24.45 0.35
CA PRO A 162 5.85 24.39 -0.72
C PRO A 162 6.46 24.72 -2.08
N GLY A 163 5.94 24.10 -3.13
CA GLY A 163 6.45 24.20 -4.50
C GLY A 163 7.63 23.30 -4.81
N GLN A 164 8.35 22.80 -3.82
CA GLN A 164 9.46 21.86 -4.03
C GLN A 164 8.96 20.43 -4.23
N TRP A 165 9.62 19.70 -5.13
CA TRP A 165 9.35 18.29 -5.36
C TRP A 165 9.77 17.44 -4.16
N GLN A 166 8.90 16.55 -3.78
CA GLN A 166 9.05 15.58 -2.70
C GLN A 166 8.82 14.18 -3.25
N SER A 167 9.40 13.16 -2.63
CA SER A 167 9.20 11.77 -3.01
C SER A 167 8.60 10.95 -1.89
N TYR A 168 7.72 10.03 -2.24
CA TYR A 168 7.40 8.87 -1.42
C TYR A 168 7.94 7.62 -2.09
N ASP A 169 8.65 6.81 -1.31
CA ASP A 169 8.96 5.42 -1.62
C ASP A 169 8.17 4.55 -0.65
N ILE A 170 7.20 3.80 -1.17
CA ILE A 170 6.21 3.06 -0.39
C ILE A 170 6.35 1.57 -0.66
N ILE A 171 6.60 0.78 0.39
CA ILE A 171 6.44 -0.67 0.36
C ILE A 171 5.09 -0.96 1.02
N PHE A 172 4.16 -1.48 0.24
CA PHE A 172 2.83 -1.82 0.68
C PHE A 172 2.62 -3.33 0.59
N ILE A 173 2.27 -3.93 1.73
CA ILE A 173 1.78 -5.30 1.82
C ILE A 173 0.28 -5.23 2.04
N SER A 174 -0.47 -5.78 1.11
CA SER A 174 -1.94 -5.75 1.13
C SER A 174 -2.50 -6.58 2.28
N PRO A 175 -3.52 -6.11 3.01
CA PRO A 175 -4.32 -6.98 3.86
C PRO A 175 -4.97 -8.07 3.02
N LYS A 176 -5.05 -9.30 3.55
CA LYS A 176 -5.57 -10.45 2.79
C LYS A 176 -6.74 -11.10 3.53
N PRO A 177 -7.90 -11.25 2.87
CA PRO A 177 -9.02 -11.99 3.45
C PRO A 177 -8.61 -13.46 3.63
N GLN A 178 -9.03 -14.07 4.74
CA GLN A 178 -8.79 -15.48 5.05
C GLN A 178 -10.07 -16.28 4.88
N ALA A 179 -9.93 -17.61 4.73
CA ALA A 179 -11.07 -18.51 4.53
C ALA A 179 -12.04 -18.57 5.74
N ASP A 180 -11.55 -18.26 6.94
CA ASP A 180 -12.33 -18.19 8.18
C ASP A 180 -13.06 -16.85 8.37
N GLY A 181 -12.98 -15.94 7.39
CA GLY A 181 -13.56 -14.60 7.45
C GLY A 181 -12.68 -13.56 8.17
N SER A 182 -11.55 -13.95 8.73
CA SER A 182 -10.58 -13.01 9.31
C SER A 182 -9.79 -12.28 8.22
N VAL A 183 -9.05 -11.26 8.61
CA VAL A 183 -8.13 -10.52 7.73
C VAL A 183 -6.70 -10.66 8.26
N LYS A 184 -5.82 -11.22 7.44
CA LYS A 184 -4.39 -11.13 7.71
C LYS A 184 -3.97 -9.66 7.49
N PRO A 185 -3.42 -8.97 8.49
CA PRO A 185 -3.01 -7.59 8.36
C PRO A 185 -1.98 -7.39 7.25
N GLY A 186 -2.10 -6.27 6.56
CA GLY A 186 -1.07 -5.72 5.70
C GLY A 186 -0.15 -4.78 6.45
N SER A 187 0.70 -4.05 5.72
CA SER A 187 1.57 -3.04 6.32
C SER A 187 2.04 -1.98 5.33
N PHE A 188 2.40 -0.82 5.88
CA PHE A 188 3.17 0.21 5.19
C PHE A 188 4.59 0.32 5.74
N THR A 189 5.57 0.45 4.83
CA THR A 189 6.86 1.07 5.09
C THR A 189 7.02 2.21 4.09
N VAL A 190 7.22 3.43 4.59
CA VAL A 190 7.24 4.64 3.74
C VAL A 190 8.48 5.47 4.06
N LEU A 191 9.21 5.84 3.00
CA LEU A 191 10.23 6.87 3.07
C LEU A 191 9.68 8.15 2.42
N HIS A 192 9.84 9.29 3.07
CA HIS A 192 9.55 10.62 2.56
C HIS A 192 10.86 11.37 2.36
N ASN A 193 11.19 11.72 1.13
CA ASN A 193 12.48 12.34 0.77
C ASN A 193 13.69 11.52 1.25
N GLY A 194 13.57 10.17 1.20
CA GLY A 194 14.60 9.24 1.68
C GLY A 194 14.63 9.03 3.21
N VAL A 195 13.76 9.69 3.98
CA VAL A 195 13.66 9.54 5.43
C VAL A 195 12.53 8.58 5.79
N LEU A 196 12.80 7.58 6.64
CA LEU A 196 11.80 6.62 7.09
C LEU A 196 10.75 7.30 7.96
N ILE A 197 9.48 7.25 7.53
CA ILE A 197 8.36 7.88 8.23
C ILE A 197 7.25 6.92 8.65
N GLN A 198 7.16 5.75 8.01
CA GLN A 198 6.31 4.62 8.44
C GLN A 198 7.15 3.36 8.39
N HIS A 199 7.14 2.55 9.46
CA HIS A 199 7.91 1.32 9.56
C HIS A 199 7.02 0.13 9.90
N GLN A 200 6.70 -0.69 8.91
CA GLN A 200 5.81 -1.85 9.06
C GLN A 200 4.49 -1.50 9.79
N THR A 201 3.99 -0.28 9.56
CA THR A 201 2.75 0.21 10.17
C THR A 201 1.60 -0.69 9.75
N PRO A 202 0.90 -1.34 10.70
CA PRO A 202 -0.07 -2.38 10.39
C PRO A 202 -1.35 -1.81 9.76
N ILE A 203 -1.92 -2.58 8.81
CA ILE A 203 -3.19 -2.28 8.15
C ILE A 203 -4.15 -3.42 8.48
N HIS A 204 -5.10 -3.17 9.37
CA HIS A 204 -6.06 -4.18 9.83
C HIS A 204 -7.29 -4.31 8.91
N GLY A 205 -7.27 -3.72 7.71
CA GLY A 205 -8.30 -3.85 6.69
C GLY A 205 -9.35 -2.75 6.67
N GLY A 206 -9.35 -1.82 7.63
CA GLY A 206 -10.21 -0.61 7.60
C GLY A 206 -9.74 0.38 6.53
N ALA A 207 -10.65 0.77 5.61
CA ALA A 207 -10.35 1.82 4.64
C ALA A 207 -10.32 3.20 5.32
N THR A 208 -9.45 4.10 4.86
CA THR A 208 -9.39 5.49 5.33
C THR A 208 -10.68 6.25 4.98
N THR A 209 -10.90 7.40 5.64
CA THR A 209 -12.20 8.10 5.63
C THR A 209 -12.69 8.43 4.24
N ALA A 210 -11.85 9.02 3.39
CA ALA A 210 -12.22 9.44 2.03
C ALA A 210 -11.92 8.40 0.95
N ALA A 211 -11.68 7.14 1.33
CA ALA A 211 -11.38 6.08 0.38
C ALA A 211 -12.55 5.83 -0.59
N GLU A 212 -12.21 5.68 -1.88
CA GLU A 212 -13.17 5.38 -2.94
C GLU A 212 -13.80 3.99 -2.78
N PHE A 213 -13.02 3.03 -2.30
CA PHE A 213 -13.45 1.65 -2.12
C PHE A 213 -13.44 1.23 -0.65
N LYS A 214 -14.28 0.28 -0.30
CA LYS A 214 -14.40 -0.30 1.05
C LYS A 214 -14.12 -1.81 1.00
N GLY A 215 -13.99 -2.40 2.18
CA GLY A 215 -13.69 -3.83 2.33
C GLY A 215 -12.23 -4.17 2.00
N VAL A 216 -11.89 -5.44 2.07
CA VAL A 216 -10.55 -5.97 1.78
C VAL A 216 -10.59 -6.80 0.51
N THR A 217 -9.65 -6.53 -0.39
CA THR A 217 -9.48 -7.29 -1.64
C THR A 217 -7.99 -7.56 -1.88
N PRO A 218 -7.65 -8.64 -2.61
CA PRO A 218 -6.23 -8.94 -2.91
C PRO A 218 -5.53 -7.87 -3.75
N LYS A 219 -6.28 -7.20 -4.64
CA LYS A 219 -5.76 -6.15 -5.53
C LYS A 219 -6.78 -5.01 -5.64
N GLY A 220 -6.29 -3.82 -5.96
CA GLY A 220 -7.10 -2.63 -6.26
C GLY A 220 -6.26 -1.56 -6.95
N PRO A 221 -6.91 -0.51 -7.51
CA PRO A 221 -6.20 0.55 -8.21
C PRO A 221 -5.42 1.45 -7.24
N LEU A 222 -4.35 2.07 -7.74
CA LEU A 222 -3.76 3.24 -7.12
C LEU A 222 -4.67 4.43 -7.42
N VAL A 223 -4.99 5.26 -6.39
CA VAL A 223 -5.83 6.45 -6.56
C VAL A 223 -5.08 7.67 -6.05
N LEU A 224 -5.14 8.77 -6.81
CA LEU A 224 -4.65 10.08 -6.42
C LEU A 224 -5.85 11.01 -6.22
N GLN A 225 -5.91 11.67 -5.07
CA GLN A 225 -7.09 12.42 -4.65
C GLN A 225 -7.15 13.83 -5.24
N ASP A 226 -8.31 14.22 -5.75
CA ASP A 226 -8.71 15.62 -5.92
C ASP A 226 -9.33 16.13 -4.61
N HIS A 227 -8.54 16.87 -3.81
CA HIS A 227 -9.01 17.59 -2.62
C HIS A 227 -9.25 19.07 -2.90
N GLY A 228 -9.15 19.51 -4.17
CA GLY A 228 -9.37 20.88 -4.61
C GLY A 228 -8.13 21.77 -4.57
N ASN A 229 -6.97 21.27 -4.14
CA ASN A 229 -5.69 21.97 -4.20
C ASN A 229 -4.89 21.49 -5.44
N PRO A 230 -4.20 22.38 -6.18
CA PRO A 230 -3.44 22.04 -7.38
C PRO A 230 -2.10 21.37 -7.03
N VAL A 231 -2.18 20.21 -6.41
CA VAL A 231 -1.02 19.35 -6.14
C VAL A 231 -0.56 18.74 -7.46
N ARG A 232 0.77 18.71 -7.66
CA ARG A 232 1.39 18.15 -8.85
C ARG A 232 2.02 16.81 -8.55
N TYR A 233 2.01 15.91 -9.55
CA TYR A 233 2.59 14.57 -9.48
C TYR A 233 3.44 14.30 -10.71
N ARG A 234 4.55 13.57 -10.54
CA ARG A 234 5.41 13.09 -11.63
C ARG A 234 6.15 11.82 -11.24
N ASN A 235 6.85 11.22 -12.18
CA ASN A 235 7.74 10.06 -11.98
C ASN A 235 7.08 8.98 -11.11
N ILE A 236 5.97 8.41 -11.62
CA ILE A 236 5.18 7.41 -10.89
C ILE A 236 5.43 6.04 -11.50
N TRP A 237 5.97 5.13 -10.71
CA TRP A 237 6.18 3.75 -11.12
C TRP A 237 5.95 2.78 -9.96
N ILE A 238 5.63 1.54 -10.31
CA ILE A 238 5.29 0.50 -9.36
C ILE A 238 5.96 -0.82 -9.74
N ARG A 239 6.37 -1.61 -8.75
CA ARG A 239 6.79 -3.00 -8.90
C ARG A 239 5.88 -3.89 -8.08
N GLU A 240 5.36 -4.97 -8.66
CA GLU A 240 4.66 -5.99 -7.87
C GLU A 240 5.68 -6.81 -7.07
N LEU A 241 5.37 -7.06 -5.80
CA LEU A 241 6.15 -7.92 -4.91
C LEU A 241 5.49 -9.30 -4.90
N ASN A 242 6.19 -10.29 -5.50
CA ASN A 242 5.73 -11.68 -5.60
C ASN A 242 6.22 -12.51 -4.42
#